data_0eb5ffdf40ba6d9037506ab8e8c46aeb
#
_entry.id   0eb5ffdf40ba6d9037506ab8e8c46aeb
#
_cell.length_a   1.000
_cell.length_b   1.000
_cell.length_c   1.000
_cell.angle_alpha   90.00
_cell.angle_beta   90.00
_cell.angle_gamma   90.00
#
_symmetry.space_group_name_H-M   'P 1'
#
loop_
_entity.id
_entity.type
_entity.pdbx_description
1 polymer ?
#
loop_
_entity_poly.entity_id
_entity_poly.type
_entity_poly.pdbx_seq_one_letter_code
_entity_poly.pdbx_strand_id
1 'polypeptide(L)'
;MINPRFDNTDRALEQSYDSGYFGAVGLLLLPELLLVSHSENWLTEDGSNRISLIDRNTGGRRGQIEMALGHPPHACPDFPVPFVSPTPPPVVPFLAPDPGFGCWPNPEFLALGRGSDGKTYLFSGNAGTNDVSVMDFEKVLAGEPVVEVAPRVPVQAGPFGIQASPNGKLIAVTARERADIDFEGNTISIIDVDLARTGSPNAEVARVQVGTDDPNVQTRPFTLAWTPNGRAIIATNYRSNNVSIIDVGRALARDPHAEVARIAVIRPPEPDGTVLPGNPKGTAVTANGQYVVVSGGPRLPPDAPPSGTVWIINLRSRAVVATVTGVGNDPYGVTILERPE
;
A
#
# COMPACT_ATOMS: atom_id res chain seq x y z
N MET A 1 -16.61 -10.08 -4.24
CA MET A 1 -16.14 -10.90 -3.09
C MET A 1 -16.03 -12.33 -3.59
N ILE A 2 -14.98 -13.07 -3.23
CA ILE A 2 -14.78 -14.46 -3.65
C ILE A 2 -15.16 -15.37 -2.49
N ASN A 3 -16.06 -16.33 -2.73
CA ASN A 3 -16.45 -17.31 -1.73
C ASN A 3 -15.42 -18.47 -1.71
N PRO A 4 -14.65 -18.64 -0.62
CA PRO A 4 -13.60 -19.65 -0.55
C PRO A 4 -14.12 -21.10 -0.41
N ARG A 5 -15.44 -21.29 -0.35
CA ARG A 5 -16.06 -22.62 -0.22
C ARG A 5 -16.33 -23.31 -1.56
N PHE A 6 -16.07 -22.63 -2.66
CA PHE A 6 -16.32 -23.19 -4.00
C PHE A 6 -15.02 -23.64 -4.66
N ASP A 7 -15.03 -24.85 -5.18
CA ASP A 7 -13.94 -25.41 -6.01
C ASP A 7 -13.93 -24.83 -7.42
N ASN A 8 -15.03 -24.21 -7.82
CA ASN A 8 -15.20 -23.60 -9.14
C ASN A 8 -15.14 -22.08 -9.01
N THR A 9 -14.16 -21.47 -9.66
CA THR A 9 -13.92 -20.02 -9.65
C THR A 9 -15.09 -19.23 -10.19
N ASP A 10 -15.88 -19.76 -11.12
CA ASP A 10 -17.05 -19.07 -11.67
C ASP A 10 -18.19 -18.91 -10.64
N ARG A 11 -18.21 -19.78 -9.63
CA ARG A 11 -19.15 -19.72 -8.51
C ARG A 11 -18.56 -19.05 -7.26
N ALA A 12 -17.28 -18.74 -7.27
CA ALA A 12 -16.61 -18.10 -6.15
C ALA A 12 -16.87 -16.58 -6.09
N LEU A 13 -17.29 -15.98 -7.20
CA LEU A 13 -17.68 -14.57 -7.26
C LEU A 13 -19.11 -14.40 -6.74
N GLU A 14 -19.25 -13.83 -5.54
CA GLU A 14 -20.55 -13.58 -4.93
C GLU A 14 -21.14 -12.23 -5.32
N GLN A 15 -20.27 -11.20 -5.41
CA GLN A 15 -20.71 -9.85 -5.67
C GLN A 15 -19.60 -9.01 -6.29
N SER A 16 -19.97 -8.15 -7.23
CA SER A 16 -19.13 -7.09 -7.78
C SER A 16 -19.77 -5.73 -7.50
N TYR A 17 -18.93 -4.71 -7.33
CA TYR A 17 -19.37 -3.33 -7.07
C TYR A 17 -18.78 -2.40 -8.12
N ASP A 18 -19.61 -1.50 -8.63
CA ASP A 18 -19.13 -0.39 -9.46
C ASP A 18 -18.59 0.71 -8.55
N SER A 19 -17.29 0.95 -8.62
CA SER A 19 -16.64 2.02 -7.88
C SER A 19 -16.84 3.40 -8.52
N GLY A 20 -17.31 3.44 -9.74
CA GLY A 20 -17.67 4.66 -10.47
C GLY A 20 -16.50 5.37 -11.15
N TYR A 21 -15.27 4.91 -10.92
CA TYR A 21 -14.07 5.49 -11.51
C TYR A 21 -13.07 4.41 -11.92
N PHE A 22 -12.17 4.78 -12.81
CA PHE A 22 -11.10 3.91 -13.27
C PHE A 22 -9.98 3.80 -12.21
N GLY A 23 -9.13 2.77 -12.30
CA GLY A 23 -7.93 2.65 -11.47
C GLY A 23 -8.19 2.37 -9.99
N ALA A 24 -9.19 1.56 -9.65
CA ALA A 24 -9.40 1.10 -8.28
C ALA A 24 -8.18 0.29 -7.80
N VAL A 25 -7.49 0.74 -6.75
CA VAL A 25 -6.25 0.14 -6.24
C VAL A 25 -6.38 -0.27 -4.79
N GLY A 26 -6.67 0.65 -3.89
CA GLY A 26 -6.77 0.39 -2.46
C GLY A 26 -8.19 0.15 -2.01
N LEU A 27 -8.34 -0.79 -1.08
CA LEU A 27 -9.63 -1.14 -0.48
C LEU A 27 -9.53 -1.05 1.03
N LEU A 28 -10.51 -0.40 1.65
CA LEU A 28 -10.70 -0.42 3.09
C LEU A 28 -12.11 -0.92 3.40
N LEU A 29 -12.17 -2.11 3.99
CA LEU A 29 -13.42 -2.80 4.29
C LEU A 29 -13.85 -2.48 5.71
N LEU A 30 -15.06 -1.94 5.85
CA LEU A 30 -15.74 -1.68 7.12
C LEU A 30 -17.03 -2.51 7.20
N PRO A 31 -17.70 -2.62 8.36
CA PRO A 31 -18.90 -3.44 8.48
C PRO A 31 -19.97 -3.18 7.42
N GLU A 32 -20.29 -1.91 7.16
CA GLU A 32 -21.35 -1.51 6.23
C GLU A 32 -20.83 -0.74 5.00
N LEU A 33 -19.55 -0.43 4.95
CA LEU A 33 -18.97 0.46 3.96
C LEU A 33 -17.70 -0.14 3.37
N LEU A 34 -17.52 0.04 2.07
CA LEU A 34 -16.27 -0.22 1.36
C LEU A 34 -15.75 1.12 0.83
N LEU A 35 -14.55 1.50 1.20
CA LEU A 35 -13.84 2.61 0.60
C LEU A 35 -12.91 2.07 -0.48
N VAL A 36 -12.93 2.73 -1.63
CA VAL A 36 -12.11 2.38 -2.81
C VAL A 36 -11.34 3.60 -3.24
N SER A 37 -10.02 3.56 -3.15
CA SER A 37 -9.16 4.60 -3.70
C SER A 37 -8.94 4.41 -5.19
N HIS A 38 -8.83 5.52 -5.93
CA HIS A 38 -8.64 5.55 -7.36
C HIS A 38 -7.30 6.19 -7.68
N SER A 39 -6.39 5.37 -8.17
CA SER A 39 -5.05 5.74 -8.62
C SER A 39 -4.89 5.39 -10.10
N GLU A 40 -3.78 5.80 -10.69
CA GLU A 40 -3.42 5.49 -12.08
C GLU A 40 -4.37 6.05 -13.15
N ASN A 41 -5.23 7.01 -12.80
CA ASN A 41 -6.09 7.64 -13.80
C ASN A 41 -5.46 8.88 -14.46
N TRP A 42 -4.15 8.94 -14.46
CA TRP A 42 -3.35 9.94 -15.15
C TRP A 42 -3.59 9.98 -16.68
N LEU A 43 -4.24 8.93 -17.24
CA LEU A 43 -4.61 8.86 -18.65
C LEU A 43 -5.87 9.67 -18.99
N THR A 44 -6.76 9.92 -18.03
CA THR A 44 -8.09 10.49 -18.32
C THR A 44 -8.47 11.69 -17.45
N GLU A 45 -7.60 12.14 -16.55
CA GLU A 45 -7.85 13.25 -15.60
C GLU A 45 -8.99 12.99 -14.60
N ASP A 46 -9.74 11.90 -14.74
CA ASP A 46 -10.91 11.60 -13.95
C ASP A 46 -10.61 10.61 -12.82
N GLY A 47 -10.57 11.08 -11.59
CA GLY A 47 -10.59 10.23 -10.40
C GLY A 47 -9.26 10.00 -9.70
N SER A 48 -8.12 10.45 -10.23
CA SER A 48 -6.79 10.30 -9.56
C SER A 48 -6.65 11.05 -8.23
N ASN A 49 -7.72 11.68 -7.77
CA ASN A 49 -7.83 12.36 -6.48
C ASN A 49 -9.07 11.91 -5.69
N ARG A 50 -9.64 10.73 -6.01
CA ARG A 50 -10.93 10.32 -5.45
C ARG A 50 -10.86 9.03 -4.67
N ILE A 51 -11.74 8.97 -3.66
CA ILE A 51 -12.03 7.75 -2.89
C ILE A 51 -13.54 7.57 -2.91
N SER A 52 -14.02 6.45 -3.45
CA SER A 52 -15.45 6.12 -3.48
C SER A 52 -15.89 5.45 -2.19
N LEU A 53 -17.10 5.78 -1.75
CA LEU A 53 -17.77 5.17 -0.62
C LEU A 53 -18.91 4.30 -1.14
N ILE A 54 -18.82 2.99 -0.93
CA ILE A 54 -19.79 2.00 -1.44
C ILE A 54 -20.50 1.34 -0.27
N ASP A 55 -21.82 1.36 -0.29
CA ASP A 55 -22.65 0.62 0.66
C ASP A 55 -22.52 -0.88 0.39
N ARG A 56 -22.10 -1.64 1.37
CA ARG A 56 -21.90 -3.09 1.22
C ARG A 56 -23.20 -3.88 1.15
N ASN A 57 -24.28 -3.37 1.70
CA ASN A 57 -25.56 -4.07 1.74
C ASN A 57 -26.32 -3.92 0.42
N THR A 58 -26.23 -2.73 -0.20
CA THR A 58 -26.92 -2.41 -1.44
C THR A 58 -26.04 -2.50 -2.68
N GLY A 59 -24.73 -2.42 -2.53
CA GLY A 59 -23.76 -2.28 -3.62
C GLY A 59 -23.77 -0.89 -4.26
N GLY A 60 -24.59 0.02 -3.78
CA GLY A 60 -24.71 1.37 -4.31
C GLY A 60 -23.60 2.31 -3.79
N ARG A 61 -23.19 3.26 -4.63
CA ARG A 61 -22.26 4.31 -4.22
C ARG A 61 -22.98 5.31 -3.32
N ARG A 62 -22.54 5.46 -2.06
CA ARG A 62 -23.07 6.45 -1.10
C ARG A 62 -22.52 7.85 -1.34
N GLY A 63 -21.30 7.95 -1.86
CA GLY A 63 -20.62 9.21 -2.05
C GLY A 63 -19.20 9.03 -2.53
N GLN A 64 -18.48 10.13 -2.53
CA GLN A 64 -17.05 10.17 -2.85
C GLN A 64 -16.34 11.25 -2.04
N ILE A 65 -15.07 11.04 -1.77
CA ILE A 65 -14.13 12.07 -1.31
C ILE A 65 -13.42 12.57 -2.55
N GLU A 66 -13.35 13.88 -2.71
CA GLU A 66 -12.50 14.53 -3.69
C GLU A 66 -11.37 15.24 -2.95
N MET A 67 -10.15 14.75 -3.11
CA MET A 67 -8.98 15.27 -2.44
C MET A 67 -8.48 16.51 -3.18
N ALA A 68 -7.96 17.48 -2.42
CA ALA A 68 -7.37 18.67 -3.02
C ALA A 68 -6.19 18.32 -3.95
N LEU A 69 -6.07 19.03 -5.05
CA LEU A 69 -4.93 18.92 -5.95
C LEU A 69 -3.70 19.62 -5.34
N GLY A 70 -2.51 19.11 -5.62
CA GLY A 70 -1.25 19.65 -5.14
C GLY A 70 -0.98 19.34 -3.67
N HIS A 71 -0.20 20.22 -3.07
CA HIS A 71 0.19 20.14 -1.66
C HIS A 71 -0.53 21.23 -0.86
N PRO A 72 -1.70 20.97 -0.28
CA PRO A 72 -2.36 21.98 0.53
C PRO A 72 -1.42 22.52 1.63
N PRO A 73 -1.34 23.83 1.86
CA PRO A 73 -2.20 24.89 1.29
C PRO A 73 -1.77 25.43 -0.08
N HIS A 74 -0.78 24.84 -0.74
CA HIS A 74 -0.27 25.29 -2.04
C HIS A 74 -1.12 24.68 -3.15
N ALA A 75 -1.89 25.52 -3.85
CA ALA A 75 -2.62 25.10 -5.03
C ALA A 75 -1.65 24.72 -6.15
N CYS A 76 -2.02 23.74 -6.96
CA CYS A 76 -1.35 23.51 -8.21
C CYS A 76 -1.47 24.73 -9.12
N PRO A 77 -0.43 25.12 -9.85
CA PRO A 77 -0.59 26.06 -10.95
C PRO A 77 -1.59 25.50 -11.97
N ASP A 78 -2.37 26.37 -12.59
CA ASP A 78 -3.35 26.00 -13.61
C ASP A 78 -2.72 25.02 -14.61
N PHE A 79 -3.34 23.86 -14.70
CA PHE A 79 -2.88 22.78 -15.56
C PHE A 79 -3.20 23.07 -17.01
N PRO A 80 -2.23 23.21 -17.89
CA PRO A 80 -2.54 23.44 -19.29
C PRO A 80 -2.58 22.18 -20.15
N VAL A 81 -2.24 20.99 -19.68
CA VAL A 81 -2.12 19.86 -20.62
C VAL A 81 -2.52 18.53 -20.01
N PRO A 82 -3.43 17.75 -20.63
CA PRO A 82 -3.59 16.35 -20.32
C PRO A 82 -2.28 15.61 -20.56
N PHE A 83 -1.83 14.84 -19.57
CA PHE A 83 -0.69 13.95 -19.75
C PHE A 83 -1.08 12.86 -20.76
N VAL A 84 -0.63 13.01 -21.99
CA VAL A 84 -0.72 11.94 -22.97
C VAL A 84 0.48 11.02 -22.75
N SER A 85 0.26 9.86 -22.15
CA SER A 85 1.30 8.84 -22.06
C SER A 85 1.83 8.53 -23.46
N PRO A 86 3.11 8.74 -23.74
CA PRO A 86 3.68 8.28 -25.00
C PRO A 86 3.57 6.76 -25.06
N THR A 87 3.01 6.25 -26.13
CA THR A 87 2.92 4.80 -26.37
C THR A 87 3.97 4.39 -27.43
N PRO A 88 4.88 3.46 -27.15
CA PRO A 88 5.13 2.81 -25.86
C PRO A 88 5.75 3.79 -24.86
N PRO A 89 5.56 3.59 -23.56
CA PRO A 89 6.21 4.44 -22.58
C PRO A 89 7.70 4.40 -22.86
N PRO A 90 8.35 5.56 -23.04
CA PRO A 90 9.79 5.57 -23.18
C PRO A 90 10.35 4.93 -21.93
N VAL A 91 11.39 4.10 -22.06
CA VAL A 91 12.25 3.70 -20.95
C VAL A 91 13.05 4.97 -20.58
N VAL A 92 12.35 5.99 -20.19
CA VAL A 92 12.95 7.21 -19.66
C VAL A 92 12.99 7.01 -18.17
N PRO A 93 14.14 7.14 -17.52
CA PRO A 93 14.15 7.36 -16.09
C PRO A 93 13.15 8.49 -15.83
N PHE A 94 12.29 8.33 -14.83
CA PHE A 94 11.40 9.39 -14.36
C PHE A 94 12.28 10.64 -14.14
N LEU A 95 12.37 11.45 -15.19
CA LEU A 95 12.99 12.75 -15.07
C LEU A 95 12.07 13.56 -14.19
N ALA A 96 12.69 14.42 -13.40
CA ALA A 96 12.12 15.35 -12.43
C ALA A 96 10.61 15.52 -12.48
N PRO A 97 9.89 15.56 -11.37
CA PRO A 97 8.44 15.40 -11.34
C PRO A 97 7.84 16.17 -12.49
N ASP A 98 7.22 15.47 -13.42
CA ASP A 98 6.33 16.12 -14.38
C ASP A 98 5.44 17.01 -13.52
N PRO A 99 5.47 18.34 -13.71
CA PRO A 99 4.67 19.25 -12.90
C PRO A 99 3.19 18.81 -12.86
N GLY A 100 2.76 18.04 -13.86
CA GLY A 100 1.47 17.41 -13.93
C GLY A 100 1.25 16.31 -12.91
N PHE A 101 2.14 15.38 -12.81
CA PHE A 101 2.03 14.24 -11.93
C PHE A 101 2.04 14.65 -10.46
N GLY A 102 2.88 15.63 -10.09
CA GLY A 102 2.98 16.12 -8.71
C GLY A 102 1.74 16.88 -8.20
N CYS A 103 0.73 17.11 -9.03
CA CYS A 103 -0.50 17.78 -8.62
C CYS A 103 -1.65 16.82 -8.32
N TRP A 104 -1.67 15.65 -8.89
CA TRP A 104 -2.69 14.64 -8.62
C TRP A 104 -2.24 13.75 -7.46
N PRO A 105 -3.02 13.63 -6.39
CA PRO A 105 -2.65 12.80 -5.23
C PRO A 105 -2.37 11.35 -5.60
N ASN A 106 -3.13 10.75 -6.49
CA ASN A 106 -3.11 9.32 -6.78
C ASN A 106 -3.18 8.49 -5.48
N PRO A 107 -4.34 8.52 -4.78
CA PRO A 107 -4.49 7.78 -3.54
C PRO A 107 -4.38 6.29 -3.80
N GLU A 108 -3.46 5.64 -3.09
CA GLU A 108 -3.20 4.22 -3.17
C GLU A 108 -3.97 3.47 -2.08
N PHE A 109 -3.33 2.91 -1.08
CA PHE A 109 -4.01 2.22 0.01
C PHE A 109 -4.47 3.16 1.12
N LEU A 110 -5.43 2.67 1.93
CA LEU A 110 -6.13 3.42 2.96
C LEU A 110 -5.96 2.76 4.33
N ALA A 111 -5.87 3.56 5.39
CA ALA A 111 -5.83 3.07 6.76
C ALA A 111 -6.64 3.98 7.72
N LEU A 112 -7.12 3.42 8.82
CA LEU A 112 -7.77 4.19 9.89
C LEU A 112 -6.85 4.32 11.11
N GLY A 113 -6.54 5.56 11.47
CA GLY A 113 -5.85 5.89 12.71
C GLY A 113 -6.81 6.39 13.78
N ARG A 114 -6.38 6.33 15.03
CA ARG A 114 -7.19 6.79 16.19
C ARG A 114 -6.44 7.88 16.95
N GLY A 115 -7.01 9.07 16.95
CA GLY A 115 -6.49 10.21 17.70
C GLY A 115 -6.72 10.07 19.22
N SER A 116 -5.90 10.78 20.00
CA SER A 116 -6.08 10.88 21.45
C SER A 116 -7.33 11.66 21.85
N ASP A 117 -7.92 12.41 20.91
CA ASP A 117 -9.22 13.08 21.05
C ASP A 117 -10.42 12.11 20.92
N GLY A 118 -10.15 10.82 20.71
CA GLY A 118 -11.16 9.78 20.54
C GLY A 118 -11.72 9.66 19.14
N LYS A 119 -11.33 10.55 18.21
CA LYS A 119 -11.78 10.50 16.82
C LYS A 119 -10.99 9.49 15.98
N THR A 120 -11.62 9.07 14.92
CA THR A 120 -11.00 8.25 13.87
C THR A 120 -10.61 9.15 12.68
N TYR A 121 -9.44 8.89 12.13
CA TYR A 121 -8.91 9.60 10.97
C TYR A 121 -8.60 8.60 9.84
N LEU A 122 -9.02 8.94 8.63
CA LEU A 122 -8.66 8.20 7.43
C LEU A 122 -7.35 8.74 6.87
N PHE A 123 -6.43 7.84 6.60
CA PHE A 123 -5.14 8.13 5.98
C PHE A 123 -5.09 7.52 4.59
N SER A 124 -4.54 8.28 3.65
CA SER A 124 -4.29 7.83 2.28
C SER A 124 -2.84 8.12 1.89
N GLY A 125 -2.14 7.11 1.41
CA GLY A 125 -0.84 7.30 0.75
C GLY A 125 -1.06 7.82 -0.67
N ASN A 126 -0.46 8.96 -1.00
CA ASN A 126 -0.67 9.66 -2.25
C ASN A 126 0.58 9.55 -3.12
N ALA A 127 0.61 8.57 -4.03
CA ALA A 127 1.80 8.29 -4.84
C ALA A 127 2.18 9.44 -5.79
N GLY A 128 1.22 10.25 -6.20
CA GLY A 128 1.47 11.36 -7.12
C GLY A 128 2.07 12.60 -6.45
N THR A 129 1.71 12.87 -5.19
CA THR A 129 2.22 14.03 -4.44
C THR A 129 3.29 13.68 -3.40
N ASN A 130 3.64 12.40 -3.25
CA ASN A 130 4.65 11.92 -2.31
C ASN A 130 4.35 12.30 -0.85
N ASP A 131 3.09 12.20 -0.47
CA ASP A 131 2.63 12.57 0.86
C ASP A 131 1.53 11.63 1.36
N VAL A 132 1.08 11.87 2.59
CA VAL A 132 -0.03 11.14 3.21
C VAL A 132 -1.09 12.15 3.64
N SER A 133 -2.30 11.99 3.12
CA SER A 133 -3.47 12.77 3.55
C SER A 133 -3.99 12.29 4.89
N VAL A 134 -4.50 13.25 5.67
CA VAL A 134 -5.17 13.02 6.95
C VAL A 134 -6.58 13.60 6.89
N MET A 135 -7.60 12.76 7.01
CA MET A 135 -8.99 13.12 6.82
C MET A 135 -9.80 12.80 8.07
N ASP A 136 -10.68 13.70 8.49
CA ASP A 136 -11.65 13.42 9.58
C ASP A 136 -12.68 12.40 9.07
N PHE A 137 -12.69 11.22 9.67
CA PHE A 137 -13.52 10.11 9.20
C PHE A 137 -15.02 10.35 9.44
N GLU A 138 -15.39 11.12 10.45
CA GLU A 138 -16.79 11.49 10.67
C GLU A 138 -17.28 12.42 9.55
N LYS A 139 -16.46 13.37 9.12
CA LYS A 139 -16.75 14.22 7.97
C LYS A 139 -16.87 13.42 6.66
N VAL A 140 -15.97 12.43 6.48
CA VAL A 140 -16.06 11.49 5.35
C VAL A 140 -17.42 10.79 5.32
N LEU A 141 -17.85 10.27 6.47
CA LEU A 141 -19.14 9.57 6.58
C LEU A 141 -20.32 10.52 6.38
N ALA A 142 -20.19 11.78 6.77
CA ALA A 142 -21.21 12.83 6.58
C ALA A 142 -21.28 13.36 5.14
N GLY A 143 -20.31 13.00 4.28
CA GLY A 143 -20.24 13.50 2.91
C GLY A 143 -19.86 14.98 2.82
N GLU A 144 -19.09 15.48 3.78
CA GLU A 144 -18.63 16.87 3.77
C GLU A 144 -17.63 17.12 2.62
N PRO A 145 -17.67 18.29 1.97
CA PRO A 145 -16.82 18.57 0.81
C PRO A 145 -15.33 18.76 1.17
N VAL A 146 -15.03 19.10 2.43
CA VAL A 146 -13.66 19.29 2.92
C VAL A 146 -13.44 18.37 4.10
N VAL A 147 -12.70 17.30 3.86
CA VAL A 147 -12.44 16.26 4.86
C VAL A 147 -10.99 16.23 5.36
N GLU A 148 -10.03 16.78 4.59
CA GLU A 148 -8.63 16.90 5.01
C GLU A 148 -8.54 17.91 6.16
N VAL A 149 -7.92 17.50 7.28
CA VAL A 149 -7.92 18.27 8.53
C VAL A 149 -6.60 18.97 8.82
N ALA A 150 -5.56 18.63 8.10
CA ALA A 150 -4.22 19.16 8.30
C ALA A 150 -3.45 19.16 6.97
N PRO A 151 -2.33 19.90 6.88
CA PRO A 151 -1.38 19.71 5.80
C PRO A 151 -0.98 18.23 5.72
N ARG A 152 -0.82 17.74 4.49
CA ARG A 152 -0.38 16.37 4.25
C ARG A 152 1.02 16.13 4.81
N VAL A 153 1.29 14.91 5.25
CA VAL A 153 2.59 14.52 5.80
C VAL A 153 3.50 14.11 4.66
N PRO A 154 4.60 14.84 4.39
CA PRO A 154 5.55 14.46 3.34
C PRO A 154 6.26 13.16 3.71
N VAL A 155 6.36 12.25 2.73
CA VAL A 155 7.10 10.98 2.86
C VAL A 155 8.02 10.81 1.65
N GLN A 156 8.76 9.69 1.60
CA GLN A 156 9.55 9.38 0.41
C GLN A 156 8.65 9.02 -0.79
N ALA A 157 9.22 9.06 -2.00
CA ALA A 157 8.50 8.93 -3.26
C ALA A 157 7.62 7.68 -3.39
N GLY A 158 6.40 7.90 -3.90
CA GLY A 158 5.43 6.88 -4.23
C GLY A 158 4.90 6.10 -3.04
N PRO A 159 4.36 6.74 -1.99
CA PRO A 159 3.70 6.02 -0.90
C PRO A 159 2.61 5.10 -1.45
N PHE A 160 2.62 3.84 -1.01
CA PHE A 160 1.75 2.81 -1.56
C PHE A 160 1.01 2.02 -0.47
N GLY A 161 1.65 0.99 0.09
CA GLY A 161 1.07 0.23 1.19
C GLY A 161 1.00 1.07 2.45
N ILE A 162 -0.16 1.13 3.07
CA ILE A 162 -0.39 1.88 4.30
C ILE A 162 -1.20 1.02 5.28
N GLN A 163 -0.81 1.03 6.55
CA GLN A 163 -1.54 0.32 7.60
C GLN A 163 -1.36 0.98 8.96
N ALA A 164 -2.43 0.99 9.74
CA ALA A 164 -2.39 1.44 11.13
C ALA A 164 -1.81 0.36 12.06
N SER A 165 -1.10 0.79 13.09
CA SER A 165 -0.71 -0.06 14.20
C SER A 165 -1.94 -0.64 14.91
N PRO A 166 -1.84 -1.78 15.62
CA PRO A 166 -2.98 -2.41 16.29
C PRO A 166 -3.72 -1.50 17.28
N ASN A 167 -3.03 -0.55 17.89
CA ASN A 167 -3.63 0.44 18.78
C ASN A 167 -4.15 1.70 18.06
N GLY A 168 -3.96 1.78 16.74
CA GLY A 168 -4.39 2.90 15.89
C GLY A 168 -3.58 4.19 16.03
N LYS A 169 -2.51 4.23 16.83
CA LYS A 169 -1.76 5.48 17.11
C LYS A 169 -0.67 5.81 16.12
N LEU A 170 -0.22 4.81 15.37
CA LEU A 170 0.82 4.97 14.35
C LEU A 170 0.29 4.48 13.00
N ILE A 171 0.74 5.13 11.95
CA ILE A 171 0.52 4.71 10.56
C ILE A 171 1.87 4.38 9.96
N ALA A 172 2.01 3.19 9.37
CA ALA A 172 3.19 2.83 8.59
C ALA A 172 2.88 2.90 7.10
N VAL A 173 3.82 3.40 6.32
CA VAL A 173 3.67 3.65 4.88
C VAL A 173 4.90 3.16 4.14
N THR A 174 4.72 2.39 3.06
CA THR A 174 5.79 2.00 2.15
C THR A 174 6.01 3.10 1.10
N ALA A 175 7.26 3.43 0.79
CA ALA A 175 7.63 4.26 -0.35
C ALA A 175 8.11 3.36 -1.49
N ARG A 176 7.32 3.26 -2.56
CA ARG A 176 7.50 2.27 -3.63
C ARG A 176 8.21 2.79 -4.87
N GLU A 177 8.00 4.05 -5.21
CA GLU A 177 8.46 4.61 -6.48
C GLU A 177 9.77 5.38 -6.31
N ARG A 178 10.49 5.52 -7.41
CA ARG A 178 11.61 6.45 -7.51
C ARG A 178 11.08 7.82 -7.88
N ALA A 179 11.49 8.85 -7.15
CA ALA A 179 11.26 10.24 -7.58
C ALA A 179 12.34 10.71 -8.55
N ASP A 180 13.52 10.08 -8.52
CA ASP A 180 14.71 10.45 -9.28
C ASP A 180 15.63 9.26 -9.58
N ILE A 181 16.84 9.54 -10.02
CA ILE A 181 17.87 8.54 -10.28
C ILE A 181 18.56 8.00 -9.01
N ASP A 182 18.29 8.57 -7.83
CA ASP A 182 18.95 8.24 -6.56
C ASP A 182 18.32 7.06 -5.83
N PHE A 183 17.50 6.27 -6.51
CA PHE A 183 16.87 5.05 -5.98
C PHE A 183 15.97 5.27 -4.75
N GLU A 184 15.29 6.39 -4.66
CA GLU A 184 14.17 6.54 -3.73
C GLU A 184 13.16 5.40 -3.89
N GLY A 185 12.27 5.23 -2.92
CA GLY A 185 11.37 4.08 -2.91
C GLY A 185 12.02 2.85 -2.29
N ASN A 186 12.69 3.04 -1.17
CA ASN A 186 13.37 2.01 -0.38
C ASN A 186 13.16 2.18 1.12
N THR A 187 12.11 2.92 1.53
CA THR A 187 11.86 3.20 2.95
C THR A 187 10.45 2.81 3.41
N ILE A 188 10.35 2.67 4.72
CA ILE A 188 9.09 2.64 5.46
C ILE A 188 9.05 3.89 6.34
N SER A 189 8.02 4.71 6.18
CA SER A 189 7.72 5.85 7.04
C SER A 189 6.79 5.43 8.16
N ILE A 190 7.03 5.91 9.39
CA ILE A 190 6.13 5.75 10.53
C ILE A 190 5.63 7.13 10.94
N ILE A 191 4.32 7.32 10.92
CA ILE A 191 3.63 8.59 11.18
C ILE A 191 2.85 8.46 12.48
N ASP A 192 3.00 9.46 13.37
CA ASP A 192 2.18 9.59 14.57
C ASP A 192 0.85 10.24 14.22
N VAL A 193 -0.25 9.60 14.60
CA VAL A 193 -1.61 10.06 14.27
C VAL A 193 -1.94 11.39 14.91
N ASP A 194 -1.53 11.63 16.16
CA ASP A 194 -1.83 12.88 16.86
C ASP A 194 -1.03 14.05 16.30
N LEU A 195 0.22 13.83 15.95
CA LEU A 195 1.04 14.84 15.30
C LEU A 195 0.51 15.15 13.88
N ALA A 196 0.15 14.12 13.13
CA ALA A 196 -0.35 14.28 11.77
C ALA A 196 -1.67 15.05 11.72
N ARG A 197 -2.66 14.70 12.56
CA ARG A 197 -3.97 15.38 12.61
C ARG A 197 -3.91 16.84 13.05
N THR A 198 -2.85 17.23 13.73
CA THR A 198 -2.61 18.63 14.14
C THR A 198 -1.71 19.41 13.18
N GLY A 199 -1.28 18.81 12.07
CA GLY A 199 -0.45 19.44 11.06
C GLY A 199 1.00 19.66 11.50
N SER A 200 1.48 18.87 12.46
CA SER A 200 2.87 18.95 12.89
C SER A 200 3.84 18.57 11.78
N PRO A 201 4.87 19.39 11.50
CA PRO A 201 5.91 19.04 10.53
C PRO A 201 6.77 17.83 10.98
N ASN A 202 6.64 17.41 12.24
CA ASN A 202 7.32 16.25 12.81
C ASN A 202 6.42 15.02 12.89
N ALA A 203 5.34 14.98 12.12
CA ALA A 203 4.39 13.87 12.14
C ALA A 203 5.02 12.54 11.67
N GLU A 204 5.97 12.58 10.73
CA GLU A 204 6.82 11.43 10.43
C GLU A 204 7.86 11.27 11.55
N VAL A 205 7.60 10.33 12.45
CA VAL A 205 8.42 10.10 13.65
C VAL A 205 9.61 9.17 13.38
N ALA A 206 9.53 8.36 12.33
CA ALA A 206 10.65 7.50 11.88
C ALA A 206 10.57 7.25 10.38
N ARG A 207 11.76 7.06 9.77
CA ARG A 207 11.94 6.58 8.40
C ARG A 207 13.03 5.52 8.42
N VAL A 208 12.72 4.32 7.94
CA VAL A 208 13.62 3.15 7.97
C VAL A 208 13.91 2.72 6.55
N GLN A 209 15.18 2.68 6.16
CA GLN A 209 15.61 2.06 4.92
C GLN A 209 15.47 0.55 5.03
N VAL A 210 14.97 -0.12 3.96
CA VAL A 210 14.65 -1.54 3.95
C VAL A 210 15.14 -2.24 2.68
N GLY A 211 15.23 -3.55 2.74
CA GLY A 211 15.33 -4.47 1.61
C GLY A 211 16.73 -4.70 1.07
N THR A 212 17.53 -3.69 0.80
CA THR A 212 18.89 -3.86 0.29
C THR A 212 19.79 -2.68 0.66
N ASP A 213 21.09 -2.97 0.83
CA ASP A 213 22.13 -1.94 1.00
C ASP A 213 22.83 -1.64 -0.34
N ASP A 214 22.49 -2.37 -1.42
CA ASP A 214 23.05 -2.13 -2.73
C ASP A 214 22.41 -0.87 -3.34
N PRO A 215 23.17 0.21 -3.56
CA PRO A 215 22.65 1.44 -4.12
C PRO A 215 22.19 1.31 -5.57
N ASN A 216 22.56 0.21 -6.26
CA ASN A 216 22.17 -0.05 -7.63
C ASN A 216 20.86 -0.87 -7.75
N VAL A 217 20.32 -1.31 -6.62
CA VAL A 217 19.09 -2.10 -6.57
C VAL A 217 18.00 -1.33 -5.87
N GLN A 218 16.93 -1.02 -6.61
CA GLN A 218 15.73 -0.47 -6.01
C GLN A 218 15.03 -1.55 -5.17
N THR A 219 14.72 -1.25 -3.92
CA THR A 219 13.98 -2.16 -3.04
C THR A 219 12.54 -2.30 -3.48
N ARG A 220 11.86 -1.19 -3.72
CA ARG A 220 10.46 -1.09 -4.06
C ARG A 220 9.57 -1.80 -3.03
N PRO A 221 9.52 -1.34 -1.76
CA PRO A 221 8.65 -1.91 -0.75
C PRO A 221 7.18 -1.74 -1.16
N PHE A 222 6.40 -2.84 -1.08
CA PHE A 222 5.08 -2.89 -1.71
C PHE A 222 3.96 -2.79 -0.68
N THR A 223 3.75 -3.82 0.12
CA THR A 223 2.79 -3.79 1.22
C THR A 223 3.48 -4.06 2.55
N LEU A 224 2.77 -3.79 3.62
CA LEU A 224 3.26 -4.03 4.97
C LEU A 224 2.15 -4.59 5.86
N ALA A 225 2.55 -5.23 6.95
CA ALA A 225 1.65 -5.68 8.01
C ALA A 225 2.30 -5.48 9.37
N TRP A 226 1.51 -5.08 10.35
CA TRP A 226 1.94 -5.03 11.74
C TRP A 226 1.81 -6.39 12.41
N THR A 227 2.72 -6.71 13.31
CA THR A 227 2.47 -7.79 14.25
C THR A 227 1.36 -7.40 15.23
N PRO A 228 0.53 -8.35 15.72
CA PRO A 228 -0.61 -8.04 16.60
C PRO A 228 -0.26 -7.29 17.89
N ASN A 229 0.97 -7.46 18.37
CA ASN A 229 1.48 -6.75 19.54
C ASN A 229 2.07 -5.34 19.21
N GLY A 230 2.05 -4.93 17.94
CA GLY A 230 2.57 -3.64 17.48
C GLY A 230 4.08 -3.46 17.57
N ARG A 231 4.85 -4.52 17.83
CA ARG A 231 6.30 -4.41 18.04
C ARG A 231 7.13 -4.51 16.77
N ALA A 232 6.57 -5.07 15.71
CA ALA A 232 7.25 -5.16 14.44
C ALA A 232 6.33 -4.83 13.26
N ILE A 233 6.95 -4.33 12.18
CA ILE A 233 6.36 -4.17 10.87
C ILE A 233 7.05 -5.16 9.95
N ILE A 234 6.25 -5.86 9.14
CA ILE A 234 6.73 -6.78 8.11
C ILE A 234 6.43 -6.13 6.76
N ALA A 235 7.44 -5.92 5.93
CA ALA A 235 7.29 -5.29 4.63
C ALA A 235 7.79 -6.19 3.50
N THR A 236 7.03 -6.27 2.41
CA THR A 236 7.45 -6.97 1.19
C THR A 236 8.22 -6.05 0.29
N ASN A 237 9.36 -6.49 -0.23
CA ASN A 237 10.26 -5.72 -1.08
C ASN A 237 10.28 -6.33 -2.48
N TYR A 238 9.47 -5.76 -3.36
CA TYR A 238 9.16 -6.31 -4.69
C TYR A 238 10.41 -6.53 -5.56
N ARG A 239 11.31 -5.56 -5.63
CA ARG A 239 12.48 -5.61 -6.51
C ARG A 239 13.68 -6.34 -5.88
N SER A 240 13.85 -6.21 -4.59
CA SER A 240 14.94 -6.91 -3.88
C SER A 240 14.58 -8.35 -3.47
N ASN A 241 13.36 -8.83 -3.79
CA ASN A 241 12.91 -10.22 -3.60
C ASN A 241 13.07 -10.72 -2.16
N ASN A 242 12.78 -9.89 -1.19
CA ASN A 242 12.86 -10.25 0.21
C ASN A 242 11.73 -9.63 1.04
N VAL A 243 11.68 -10.00 2.29
CA VAL A 243 10.76 -9.46 3.29
C VAL A 243 11.60 -8.88 4.42
N SER A 244 11.34 -7.61 4.75
CA SER A 244 11.97 -6.92 5.87
C SER A 244 11.16 -7.09 7.15
N ILE A 245 11.86 -7.26 8.27
CA ILE A 245 11.29 -7.17 9.62
C ILE A 245 11.86 -5.93 10.29
N ILE A 246 11.01 -4.98 10.63
CA ILE A 246 11.39 -3.72 11.27
C ILE A 246 10.96 -3.76 12.74
N ASP A 247 11.89 -3.54 13.66
CA ASP A 247 11.60 -3.32 15.08
C ASP A 247 11.11 -1.89 15.28
N VAL A 248 9.87 -1.74 15.73
CA VAL A 248 9.22 -0.44 15.88
C VAL A 248 9.87 0.39 16.99
N GLY A 249 10.28 -0.23 18.08
CA GLY A 249 10.97 0.49 19.17
C GLY A 249 12.29 1.09 18.72
N ARG A 250 13.07 0.34 17.95
CA ARG A 250 14.32 0.84 17.34
C ARG A 250 14.04 1.93 16.31
N ALA A 251 13.03 1.74 15.46
CA ALA A 251 12.67 2.75 14.47
C ALA A 251 12.31 4.08 15.13
N LEU A 252 11.47 4.06 16.17
CA LEU A 252 11.10 5.26 16.92
C LEU A 252 12.27 5.89 17.68
N ALA A 253 13.27 5.09 18.06
CA ALA A 253 14.54 5.57 18.61
C ALA A 253 15.52 6.08 17.53
N ARG A 254 15.12 6.03 16.25
CA ARG A 254 15.95 6.39 15.08
C ARG A 254 17.25 5.58 15.00
N ASP A 255 17.19 4.32 15.46
CA ASP A 255 18.31 3.37 15.33
C ASP A 255 18.45 2.99 13.83
N PRO A 256 19.62 3.19 13.20
CA PRO A 256 19.86 2.80 11.81
C PRO A 256 19.74 1.28 11.58
N HIS A 257 19.75 0.48 12.64
CA HIS A 257 19.55 -0.98 12.58
C HIS A 257 18.12 -1.39 12.96
N ALA A 258 17.13 -0.52 12.73
CA ALA A 258 15.73 -0.84 12.99
C ALA A 258 15.20 -1.96 12.10
N GLU A 259 15.74 -2.15 10.89
CA GLU A 259 15.54 -3.35 10.09
C GLU A 259 16.36 -4.49 10.69
N VAL A 260 15.69 -5.39 11.41
CA VAL A 260 16.34 -6.46 12.19
C VAL A 260 16.47 -7.79 11.46
N ALA A 261 15.85 -7.91 10.29
CA ALA A 261 16.01 -9.06 9.40
C ALA A 261 15.56 -8.74 7.98
N ARG A 262 16.24 -9.40 7.02
CA ARG A 262 15.85 -9.55 5.61
C ARG A 262 15.72 -11.02 5.30
N ILE A 263 14.57 -11.46 4.82
CA ILE A 263 14.28 -12.86 4.54
C ILE A 263 14.06 -12.99 3.04
N ALA A 264 14.96 -13.66 2.34
CA ALA A 264 14.81 -13.90 0.92
C ALA A 264 13.57 -14.78 0.65
N VAL A 265 12.77 -14.37 -0.33
CA VAL A 265 11.63 -15.14 -0.83
C VAL A 265 11.96 -15.60 -2.25
N ILE A 266 12.43 -16.84 -2.33
CA ILE A 266 12.92 -17.46 -3.55
C ILE A 266 11.84 -18.41 -4.07
N ARG A 267 11.56 -18.33 -5.36
CA ARG A 267 10.69 -19.29 -6.02
C ARG A 267 11.48 -20.57 -6.34
N PRO A 268 10.83 -21.75 -6.27
CA PRO A 268 11.40 -22.95 -6.86
C PRO A 268 11.68 -22.72 -8.35
N PRO A 269 12.74 -23.31 -8.91
CA PRO A 269 12.98 -23.26 -10.36
C PRO A 269 11.79 -23.84 -11.13
N GLU A 270 11.51 -23.29 -12.30
CA GLU A 270 10.56 -23.86 -13.26
C GLU A 270 11.07 -25.23 -13.77
N PRO A 271 10.21 -26.06 -14.36
CA PRO A 271 10.62 -27.40 -14.86
C PRO A 271 11.76 -27.36 -15.88
N ASP A 272 11.94 -26.26 -16.59
CA ASP A 272 13.03 -26.04 -17.55
C ASP A 272 14.32 -25.51 -16.91
N GLY A 273 14.32 -25.32 -15.58
CA GLY A 273 15.41 -24.77 -14.80
C GLY A 273 15.43 -23.23 -14.72
N THR A 274 14.50 -22.55 -15.35
CA THR A 274 14.39 -21.08 -15.27
C THR A 274 14.07 -20.65 -13.84
N VAL A 275 14.81 -19.67 -13.33
CA VAL A 275 14.55 -19.05 -12.04
C VAL A 275 13.86 -17.71 -12.25
N LEU A 276 12.58 -17.66 -11.86
CA LEU A 276 11.81 -16.43 -11.91
C LEU A 276 11.90 -15.64 -10.58
N PRO A 277 11.83 -14.31 -10.60
CA PRO A 277 11.90 -13.51 -9.38
C PRO A 277 10.70 -13.79 -8.47
N GLY A 278 10.90 -13.63 -7.17
CA GLY A 278 9.84 -13.78 -6.16
C GLY A 278 8.78 -12.69 -6.26
N ASN A 279 9.22 -11.46 -6.49
CA ASN A 279 8.36 -10.28 -6.60
C ASN A 279 7.27 -10.24 -5.50
N PRO A 280 7.64 -10.28 -4.20
CA PRO A 280 6.66 -10.33 -3.11
C PRO A 280 5.83 -9.04 -3.09
N LYS A 281 4.51 -9.20 -2.92
CA LYS A 281 3.53 -8.10 -2.94
C LYS A 281 2.66 -8.10 -1.69
N GLY A 282 1.71 -9.04 -1.59
CA GLY A 282 0.79 -9.12 -0.46
C GLY A 282 1.46 -9.66 0.80
N THR A 283 1.05 -9.15 1.96
CA THR A 283 1.49 -9.65 3.26
C THR A 283 0.38 -9.61 4.30
N ALA A 284 0.29 -10.65 5.12
CA ALA A 284 -0.60 -10.71 6.28
C ALA A 284 0.08 -11.50 7.41
N VAL A 285 -0.10 -11.05 8.64
CA VAL A 285 0.43 -11.70 9.86
C VAL A 285 -0.72 -12.45 10.56
N THR A 286 -0.46 -13.67 11.05
CA THR A 286 -1.42 -14.44 11.82
C THR A 286 -1.78 -13.75 13.14
N ALA A 287 -3.00 -13.94 13.67
CA ALA A 287 -3.46 -13.28 14.89
C ALA A 287 -2.60 -13.62 16.13
N ASN A 288 -1.96 -14.80 16.14
CA ASN A 288 -1.01 -15.17 17.18
C ASN A 288 0.39 -14.55 16.98
N GLY A 289 0.64 -13.83 15.86
CA GLY A 289 1.91 -13.21 15.56
C GLY A 289 3.07 -14.17 15.27
N GLN A 290 2.80 -15.45 14.99
CA GLN A 290 3.86 -16.45 14.77
C GLN A 290 4.31 -16.54 13.32
N TYR A 291 3.39 -16.29 12.39
CA TYR A 291 3.67 -16.45 10.98
C TYR A 291 3.27 -15.20 10.20
N VAL A 292 3.97 -14.98 9.10
CA VAL A 292 3.54 -14.09 8.04
C VAL A 292 3.34 -14.89 6.75
N VAL A 293 2.27 -14.60 6.05
CA VAL A 293 1.96 -15.13 4.73
C VAL A 293 2.24 -14.05 3.70
N VAL A 294 3.02 -14.39 2.69
CA VAL A 294 3.46 -13.46 1.63
C VAL A 294 3.05 -14.04 0.29
N SER A 295 2.39 -13.26 -0.55
CA SER A 295 2.11 -13.61 -1.94
C SER A 295 3.00 -12.84 -2.89
N GLY A 296 3.30 -13.42 -4.04
CA GLY A 296 4.06 -12.76 -5.09
C GLY A 296 4.23 -13.65 -6.32
N GLY A 297 4.93 -13.13 -7.30
CA GLY A 297 5.21 -13.79 -8.55
C GLY A 297 5.42 -12.79 -9.68
N PRO A 298 5.99 -13.22 -10.80
CA PRO A 298 6.15 -12.37 -11.96
C PRO A 298 4.78 -12.07 -12.59
N ARG A 299 4.68 -10.90 -13.20
CA ARG A 299 3.56 -10.58 -14.08
C ARG A 299 3.82 -11.22 -15.44
N LEU A 300 3.10 -12.29 -15.73
CA LEU A 300 3.16 -13.01 -16.99
C LEU A 300 1.93 -12.70 -17.86
N PRO A 301 1.98 -13.01 -19.17
CA PRO A 301 0.81 -12.94 -20.03
C PRO A 301 -0.38 -13.75 -19.46
N PRO A 302 -1.64 -13.34 -19.75
CA PRO A 302 -2.83 -13.97 -19.17
C PRO A 302 -2.98 -15.47 -19.49
N ASP A 303 -2.41 -15.92 -20.60
CA ASP A 303 -2.39 -17.30 -21.08
C ASP A 303 -1.21 -18.13 -20.54
N ALA A 304 -0.29 -17.51 -19.81
CA ALA A 304 0.81 -18.22 -19.18
C ALA A 304 0.32 -19.12 -18.03
N PRO A 305 0.99 -20.25 -17.77
CA PRO A 305 0.69 -21.08 -16.62
C PRO A 305 0.73 -20.29 -15.30
N PRO A 306 -0.10 -20.66 -14.31
CA PRO A 306 -0.08 -20.00 -12.99
C PRO A 306 1.31 -20.03 -12.37
N SER A 307 1.90 -18.87 -12.17
CA SER A 307 3.28 -18.69 -11.67
C SER A 307 3.36 -18.07 -10.28
N GLY A 308 2.21 -17.71 -9.71
CA GLY A 308 2.14 -17.12 -8.39
C GLY A 308 2.62 -18.07 -7.29
N THR A 309 3.17 -17.50 -6.26
CA THR A 309 3.76 -18.23 -5.13
C THR A 309 3.30 -17.59 -3.82
N VAL A 310 3.04 -18.41 -2.82
CA VAL A 310 2.80 -17.98 -1.44
C VAL A 310 3.89 -18.59 -0.56
N TRP A 311 4.54 -17.75 0.23
CA TRP A 311 5.52 -18.16 1.23
C TRP A 311 4.91 -17.99 2.62
N ILE A 312 5.15 -18.97 3.49
CA ILE A 312 4.86 -18.89 4.91
C ILE A 312 6.18 -18.74 5.65
N ILE A 313 6.33 -17.65 6.38
CA ILE A 313 7.53 -17.31 7.11
C ILE A 313 7.24 -17.41 8.60
N ASN A 314 8.05 -18.16 9.34
CA ASN A 314 8.00 -18.16 10.80
C ASN A 314 8.79 -16.95 11.32
N LEU A 315 8.12 -16.05 12.06
CA LEU A 315 8.70 -14.81 12.54
C LEU A 315 9.75 -15.01 13.65
N ARG A 316 9.64 -16.10 14.42
CA ARG A 316 10.63 -16.43 15.46
C ARG A 316 11.94 -16.94 14.87
N SER A 317 11.87 -17.90 13.95
CA SER A 317 13.06 -18.43 13.28
C SER A 317 13.56 -17.55 12.15
N ARG A 318 12.75 -16.59 11.69
CA ARG A 318 13.04 -15.70 10.55
C ARG A 318 13.35 -16.48 9.28
N ALA A 319 12.58 -17.51 9.03
CA ALA A 319 12.80 -18.42 7.89
C ALA A 319 11.50 -18.76 7.19
N VAL A 320 11.57 -18.96 5.88
CA VAL A 320 10.49 -19.56 5.10
C VAL A 320 10.33 -21.02 5.54
N VAL A 321 9.15 -21.38 6.00
CA VAL A 321 8.82 -22.75 6.51
C VAL A 321 7.93 -23.51 5.54
N ALA A 322 7.25 -22.83 4.63
CA ALA A 322 6.47 -23.46 3.56
C ALA A 322 6.40 -22.55 2.33
N THR A 323 6.27 -23.17 1.18
CA THR A 323 6.09 -22.51 -0.12
C THR A 323 4.99 -23.23 -0.88
N VAL A 324 4.01 -22.47 -1.38
CA VAL A 324 2.92 -22.97 -2.24
C VAL A 324 3.04 -22.28 -3.59
N THR A 325 3.12 -23.05 -4.66
CA THR A 325 3.26 -22.55 -6.04
C THR A 325 1.96 -22.74 -6.82
N GLY A 326 1.84 -22.06 -7.97
CA GLY A 326 0.70 -22.20 -8.85
C GLY A 326 -0.60 -21.56 -8.34
N VAL A 327 -0.49 -20.54 -7.49
CA VAL A 327 -1.64 -19.85 -6.89
C VAL A 327 -2.26 -18.76 -7.80
N GLY A 328 -2.18 -18.92 -9.08
CA GLY A 328 -2.64 -17.94 -10.07
C GLY A 328 -1.47 -17.14 -10.65
N ASN A 329 -1.79 -16.10 -11.41
CA ASN A 329 -0.81 -15.19 -11.98
C ASN A 329 -0.80 -13.89 -11.19
N ASP A 330 0.40 -13.39 -10.88
CA ASP A 330 0.61 -12.08 -10.25
C ASP A 330 -0.25 -11.84 -8.98
N PRO A 331 -0.26 -12.74 -7.97
CA PRO A 331 -1.10 -12.57 -6.79
C PRO A 331 -0.72 -11.31 -6.02
N TYR A 332 -1.68 -10.43 -5.81
CA TYR A 332 -1.46 -9.08 -5.33
C TYR A 332 -1.69 -8.92 -3.83
N GLY A 333 -2.75 -9.51 -3.32
CA GLY A 333 -3.17 -9.40 -1.93
C GLY A 333 -3.23 -10.74 -1.22
N VAL A 334 -3.10 -10.69 0.10
CA VAL A 334 -3.25 -11.83 1.00
C VAL A 334 -4.09 -11.41 2.20
N THR A 335 -5.03 -12.25 2.59
CA THR A 335 -5.73 -12.16 3.87
C THR A 335 -5.77 -13.52 4.54
N ILE A 336 -5.75 -13.52 5.86
CA ILE A 336 -5.81 -14.74 6.68
C ILE A 336 -7.18 -14.77 7.34
N LEU A 337 -7.94 -15.84 7.06
CA LEU A 337 -9.18 -16.13 7.74
C LEU A 337 -8.88 -17.16 8.84
N GLU A 338 -8.86 -16.72 10.07
CA GLU A 338 -8.74 -17.63 11.20
C GLU A 338 -10.12 -18.21 11.54
N ARG A 339 -10.17 -19.53 11.74
CA ARG A 339 -11.42 -20.13 12.22
C ARG A 339 -11.56 -19.76 13.69
N PRO A 340 -12.72 -19.30 14.14
CA PRO A 340 -12.98 -19.23 15.57
C PRO A 340 -12.83 -20.63 16.13
N GLU A 341 -12.08 -20.76 17.22
CA GLU A 341 -11.94 -22.00 17.99
C GLU A 341 -13.27 -22.44 18.58
#